data_1ac7cb15183900d165a345397e316ecb
#
_entry.id   1ac7cb15183900d165a345397e316ecb
#
_cell.length_a   1.000
_cell.length_b   1.000
_cell.length_c   1.000
_cell.angle_alpha   90.00
_cell.angle_beta   90.00
_cell.angle_gamma   90.00
#
_symmetry.space_group_name_H-M   'P 1'
#
loop_
_entity.id
_entity.type
_entity.pdbx_description
1 polymer ?
#
loop_
_entity_poly.entity_id
_entity_poly.type
_entity_poly.pdbx_seq_one_letter_code
_entity_poly.pdbx_strand_id
1 'polypeptide(L)'
;VQCLKQVYGKKDYDLTIISHVEPFDFGNFAKPDYYWNYRSQAFNALYERILQSGNEQERTRLLGDAQRLVADDAVAVYLYQPQWITVANSKLQGLWQDMPVFVNDLSALRWQ
;
A
#
# COMPACT_ATOMS: atom_id res chain seq x y z
N VAL A 1 17.68 -7.06 -10.33
CA VAL A 1 18.89 -6.64 -9.61
C VAL A 1 19.24 -5.17 -9.89
N GLN A 2 19.12 -4.68 -11.14
CA GLN A 2 19.43 -3.29 -11.48
C GLN A 2 18.40 -2.31 -10.89
N CYS A 3 17.10 -2.63 -10.93
CA CYS A 3 16.03 -1.83 -10.33
C CYS A 3 16.26 -1.61 -8.81
N LEU A 4 16.62 -2.65 -8.07
CA LEU A 4 16.91 -2.52 -6.63
C LEU A 4 18.07 -1.56 -6.36
N LYS A 5 19.13 -1.62 -7.15
CA LYS A 5 20.27 -0.73 -6.98
C LYS A 5 19.97 0.72 -7.37
N GLN A 6 19.31 0.92 -8.50
CA GLN A 6 19.06 2.24 -9.07
C GLN A 6 17.91 2.96 -8.34
N VAL A 7 16.77 2.27 -8.18
CA VAL A 7 15.57 2.86 -7.59
C VAL A 7 15.66 2.91 -6.06
N TYR A 8 15.81 1.75 -5.42
CA TYR A 8 15.79 1.70 -3.96
C TYR A 8 17.11 2.16 -3.32
N GLY A 9 18.25 1.82 -3.93
CA GLY A 9 19.56 2.14 -3.36
C GLY A 9 19.99 3.58 -3.64
N LYS A 10 20.07 3.95 -4.93
CA LYS A 10 20.58 5.25 -5.36
C LYS A 10 19.50 6.32 -5.47
N LYS A 11 18.22 5.93 -5.62
CA LYS A 11 17.10 6.83 -5.91
C LYS A 11 17.33 7.70 -7.16
N ASP A 12 18.08 7.15 -8.11
CA ASP A 12 18.51 7.81 -9.33
C ASP A 12 17.63 7.34 -10.49
N TYR A 13 16.46 7.95 -10.62
CA TYR A 13 15.48 7.65 -11.66
C TYR A 13 14.50 8.83 -11.82
N ASP A 14 13.97 9.00 -13.01
CA ASP A 14 12.90 9.97 -13.28
C ASP A 14 11.52 9.37 -13.06
N LEU A 15 11.30 8.15 -13.58
CA LEU A 15 10.08 7.38 -13.43
C LEU A 15 10.38 5.91 -13.21
N THR A 16 9.55 5.25 -12.44
CA THR A 16 9.61 3.79 -12.27
C THR A 16 8.19 3.24 -12.07
N ILE A 17 7.99 1.97 -12.44
CA ILE A 17 6.74 1.26 -12.20
C ILE A 17 7.02 0.17 -11.17
N ILE A 18 6.29 0.21 -10.06
CA ILE A 18 6.45 -0.74 -8.95
C ILE A 18 5.06 -1.20 -8.50
N SER A 19 4.93 -2.49 -8.22
CA SER A 19 3.75 -3.06 -7.59
C SER A 19 3.92 -3.05 -6.07
N HIS A 20 2.95 -2.50 -5.38
CA HIS A 20 2.84 -2.54 -3.92
C HIS A 20 1.74 -3.50 -3.50
N VAL A 21 2.00 -4.25 -2.45
CA VAL A 21 1.07 -5.27 -1.91
C VAL A 21 0.88 -5.15 -0.40
N GLU A 22 1.56 -4.20 0.22
CA GLU A 22 1.47 -3.98 1.67
C GLU A 22 0.18 -3.19 2.00
N PRO A 23 -0.73 -3.73 2.80
CA PRO A 23 -2.01 -3.07 3.10
C PRO A 23 -1.86 -1.80 3.97
N PHE A 24 -0.69 -1.60 4.61
CA PHE A 24 -0.43 -0.49 5.53
C PHE A 24 0.77 0.35 5.12
N ASP A 25 1.06 0.46 3.83
CA ASP A 25 2.25 1.13 3.31
C ASP A 25 2.12 2.65 3.19
N PHE A 26 0.95 3.22 3.47
CA PHE A 26 0.69 4.66 3.35
C PHE A 26 1.68 5.52 4.16
N GLY A 27 2.14 5.01 5.31
CA GLY A 27 3.19 5.65 6.11
C GLY A 27 4.55 5.77 5.43
N ASN A 28 4.77 5.05 4.33
CA ASN A 28 6.02 5.16 3.58
C ASN A 28 6.17 6.54 2.91
N PHE A 29 5.08 7.28 2.67
CA PHE A 29 5.14 8.67 2.20
C PHE A 29 5.77 9.63 3.23
N ALA A 30 5.74 9.28 4.53
CA ALA A 30 6.38 10.05 5.59
C ALA A 30 7.86 9.69 5.81
N LYS A 31 8.38 8.65 5.16
CA LYS A 31 9.76 8.21 5.33
C LYS A 31 10.70 8.96 4.38
N PRO A 32 11.64 9.80 4.89
CA PRO A 32 12.49 10.63 4.04
C PRO A 32 13.45 9.80 3.17
N ASP A 33 13.76 8.57 3.61
CA ASP A 33 14.69 7.68 2.92
C ASP A 33 14.00 6.60 2.07
N TYR A 34 12.69 6.66 1.96
CA TYR A 34 12.00 5.75 1.06
C TYR A 34 12.27 6.09 -0.41
N TYR A 35 12.18 5.13 -1.31
CA TYR A 35 12.61 5.30 -2.70
C TYR A 35 11.81 6.34 -3.48
N TRP A 36 10.61 6.75 -3.03
CA TRP A 36 9.82 7.80 -3.66
C TRP A 36 10.44 9.19 -3.62
N ASN A 37 11.46 9.42 -2.78
CA ASN A 37 12.09 10.73 -2.58
C ASN A 37 11.11 11.84 -2.19
N TYR A 38 9.95 11.49 -1.67
CA TYR A 38 8.95 12.47 -1.26
C TYR A 38 9.32 13.09 0.09
N ARG A 39 9.33 14.43 0.13
CA ARG A 39 9.67 15.19 1.33
C ARG A 39 8.68 16.33 1.48
N SER A 40 7.62 16.11 2.24
CA SER A 40 6.56 17.08 2.49
C SER A 40 6.37 17.28 3.99
N GLN A 41 6.66 18.48 4.48
CA GLN A 41 6.37 18.82 5.89
C GLN A 41 4.86 18.77 6.15
N ALA A 42 4.05 19.19 5.18
CA ALA A 42 2.59 19.15 5.29
C ALA A 42 2.09 17.71 5.44
N PHE A 43 2.61 16.79 4.62
CA PHE A 43 2.27 15.37 4.74
C PHE A 43 2.71 14.78 6.09
N ASN A 44 3.94 15.06 6.52
CA ASN A 44 4.46 14.56 7.80
C ASN A 44 3.60 15.04 8.98
N ALA A 45 3.27 16.32 9.02
CA ALA A 45 2.41 16.89 10.07
C ALA A 45 1.01 16.25 10.07
N LEU A 46 0.46 16.00 8.88
CA LEU A 46 -0.85 15.36 8.73
C LEU A 46 -0.80 13.89 9.15
N TYR A 47 0.27 13.17 8.80
CA TYR A 47 0.47 11.79 9.17
C TYR A 47 0.64 11.60 10.69
N GLU A 48 1.39 12.47 11.35
CA GLU A 48 1.47 12.50 12.83
C GLU A 48 0.10 12.65 13.48
N ARG A 49 -0.75 13.53 12.95
CA ARG A 49 -2.13 13.67 13.45
C ARG A 49 -2.97 12.41 13.23
N ILE A 50 -2.78 11.72 12.12
CA ILE A 50 -3.43 10.43 11.84
C ILE A 50 -3.06 9.40 12.91
N LEU A 51 -1.76 9.30 13.23
CA LEU A 51 -1.26 8.37 14.25
C LEU A 51 -1.76 8.69 15.66
N GLN A 52 -1.93 9.96 15.97
CA GLN A 52 -2.40 10.42 17.29
C GLN A 52 -3.92 10.39 17.44
N SER A 53 -4.66 10.28 16.33
CA SER A 53 -6.13 10.32 16.37
C SER A 53 -6.71 9.09 17.05
N GLY A 54 -7.41 9.28 18.15
CA GLY A 54 -8.20 8.28 18.85
C GLY A 54 -9.62 8.11 18.30
N ASN A 55 -10.04 8.98 17.38
CA ASN A 55 -11.37 8.98 16.80
C ASN A 55 -11.33 8.45 15.36
N GLU A 56 -12.14 7.44 15.08
CA GLU A 56 -12.16 6.79 13.77
C GLU A 56 -12.64 7.73 12.64
N GLN A 57 -13.66 8.54 12.90
CA GLN A 57 -14.18 9.48 11.90
C GLN A 57 -13.15 10.57 11.56
N GLU A 58 -12.48 11.11 12.59
CA GLU A 58 -11.40 12.07 12.39
C GLU A 58 -10.24 11.42 11.62
N ARG A 59 -9.84 10.22 11.98
CA ARG A 59 -8.78 9.48 11.29
C ARG A 59 -9.11 9.27 9.82
N THR A 60 -10.33 8.85 9.52
CA THR A 60 -10.79 8.66 8.13
C THR A 60 -10.74 9.96 7.33
N ARG A 61 -11.16 11.08 7.93
CA ARG A 61 -11.08 12.40 7.31
C ARG A 61 -9.62 12.81 7.03
N LEU A 62 -8.75 12.65 8.03
CA LEU A 62 -7.32 12.96 7.90
C LEU A 62 -6.62 12.09 6.84
N LEU A 63 -6.96 10.80 6.75
CA LEU A 63 -6.48 9.91 5.69
C LEU A 63 -6.93 10.41 4.30
N GLY A 64 -8.18 10.85 4.17
CA GLY A 64 -8.69 11.45 2.95
C GLY A 64 -7.94 12.74 2.56
N ASP A 65 -7.62 13.59 3.54
CA ASP A 65 -6.83 14.81 3.32
C ASP A 65 -5.39 14.45 2.87
N ALA A 66 -4.78 13.45 3.50
CA ALA A 66 -3.45 12.99 3.16
C ALA A 66 -3.38 12.36 1.75
N GLN A 67 -4.41 11.61 1.34
CA GLN A 67 -4.51 11.06 -0.01
C GLN A 67 -4.62 12.18 -1.06
N ARG A 68 -5.42 13.21 -0.80
CA ARG A 68 -5.51 14.38 -1.70
C ARG A 68 -4.18 15.09 -1.82
N LEU A 69 -3.46 15.30 -0.72
CA LEU A 69 -2.16 15.94 -0.73
C LEU A 69 -1.13 15.17 -1.59
N VAL A 70 -1.06 13.84 -1.43
CA VAL A 70 -0.16 12.99 -2.24
C VAL A 70 -0.53 13.05 -3.73
N ALA A 71 -1.82 13.10 -4.04
CA ALA A 71 -2.30 13.20 -5.42
C ALA A 71 -1.98 14.58 -6.03
N ASP A 72 -2.20 15.66 -5.28
CA ASP A 72 -1.93 17.04 -5.72
C ASP A 72 -0.43 17.29 -5.91
N ASP A 73 0.41 16.69 -5.05
CA ASP A 73 1.87 16.73 -5.17
C ASP A 73 2.41 15.81 -6.29
N ALA A 74 1.54 15.05 -6.95
CA ALA A 74 1.87 14.13 -8.05
C ALA A 74 3.03 13.16 -7.74
N VAL A 75 3.10 12.67 -6.51
CA VAL A 75 4.17 11.78 -6.04
C VAL A 75 4.11 10.43 -6.76
N ALA A 76 2.93 9.94 -7.03
CA ALA A 76 2.68 8.66 -7.68
C ALA A 76 1.44 8.71 -8.57
N VAL A 77 1.46 7.92 -9.63
CA VAL A 77 0.29 7.66 -10.48
C VAL A 77 -0.17 6.23 -10.22
N TYR A 78 -1.40 6.09 -9.73
CA TYR A 78 -2.01 4.77 -9.50
C TYR A 78 -2.60 4.27 -10.81
N LEU A 79 -1.97 3.26 -11.40
CA LEU A 79 -2.35 2.76 -12.73
C LEU A 79 -3.56 1.83 -12.66
N TYR A 80 -3.49 0.83 -11.81
CA TYR A 80 -4.58 -0.13 -11.59
C TYR A 80 -4.31 -0.99 -10.35
N GLN A 81 -5.37 -1.58 -9.83
CA GLN A 81 -5.29 -2.61 -8.80
C GLN A 81 -5.73 -3.93 -9.41
N PRO A 82 -4.81 -4.90 -9.59
CA PRO A 82 -5.17 -6.20 -10.14
C PRO A 82 -6.02 -6.99 -9.14
N GLN A 83 -6.97 -7.73 -9.67
CA GLN A 83 -7.72 -8.70 -8.86
C GLN A 83 -6.85 -9.94 -8.59
N TRP A 84 -6.90 -10.43 -7.37
CA TRP A 84 -6.32 -11.72 -7.03
C TRP A 84 -7.19 -12.82 -7.63
N ILE A 85 -6.57 -13.69 -8.43
CA ILE A 85 -7.25 -14.83 -9.03
C ILE A 85 -6.72 -16.09 -8.35
N THR A 86 -7.61 -16.77 -7.63
CA THR A 86 -7.31 -18.08 -7.05
C THR A 86 -7.88 -19.17 -7.96
N VAL A 87 -7.03 -20.09 -8.37
CA VAL A 87 -7.42 -21.28 -9.13
C VAL A 87 -7.27 -22.50 -8.24
N ALA A 88 -8.33 -23.26 -8.08
CA ALA A 88 -8.35 -24.44 -7.24
C ALA A 88 -9.17 -25.56 -7.85
N ASN A 89 -8.99 -26.78 -7.37
CA ASN A 89 -9.85 -27.91 -7.73
C ASN A 89 -11.28 -27.63 -7.28
N SER A 90 -12.25 -27.93 -8.11
CA SER A 90 -13.68 -27.69 -7.82
C SER A 90 -14.22 -28.42 -6.59
N LYS A 91 -13.53 -29.48 -6.15
CA LYS A 91 -13.85 -30.23 -4.92
C LYS A 91 -13.26 -29.62 -3.66
N LEU A 92 -12.35 -28.63 -3.77
CA LEU A 92 -11.77 -27.95 -2.63
C LEU A 92 -12.68 -26.82 -2.18
N GLN A 93 -13.08 -26.86 -0.92
CA GLN A 93 -13.94 -25.87 -0.28
C GLN A 93 -13.20 -25.15 0.86
N GLY A 94 -13.71 -23.98 1.29
CA GLY A 94 -13.16 -23.22 2.40
C GLY A 94 -12.04 -22.26 2.01
N LEU A 95 -11.82 -22.02 0.71
CA LEU A 95 -10.94 -20.95 0.25
C LEU A 95 -11.57 -19.58 0.52
N TRP A 96 -10.76 -18.64 0.94
CA TRP A 96 -11.19 -17.25 1.07
C TRP A 96 -11.48 -16.64 -0.30
N GLN A 97 -12.58 -15.90 -0.39
CA GLN A 97 -12.97 -15.22 -1.64
C GLN A 97 -12.32 -13.84 -1.77
N ASP A 98 -12.25 -13.09 -0.68
CA ASP A 98 -11.71 -11.72 -0.66
C ASP A 98 -10.52 -11.65 0.29
N MET A 99 -9.36 -12.09 -0.20
CA MET A 99 -8.14 -12.19 0.60
C MET A 99 -7.47 -10.81 0.74
N PRO A 100 -7.47 -10.19 1.93
CA PRO A 100 -6.81 -8.89 2.13
C PRO A 100 -5.28 -9.01 2.25
N VAL A 101 -4.78 -10.21 2.48
CA VAL A 101 -3.35 -10.53 2.68
C VAL A 101 -3.03 -11.89 2.05
N PHE A 102 -1.75 -12.17 1.83
CA PHE A 102 -1.29 -13.43 1.20
C PHE A 102 -1.47 -14.70 2.05
N VAL A 103 -1.99 -14.57 3.26
CA VAL A 103 -2.16 -15.69 4.17
C VAL A 103 -3.59 -16.19 4.09
N ASN A 104 -3.75 -17.46 3.74
CA ASN A 104 -5.03 -18.16 3.74
C ASN A 104 -5.15 -19.00 5.02
N ASP A 105 -6.28 -18.97 5.66
CA ASP A 105 -6.57 -19.89 6.76
C ASP A 105 -6.83 -21.29 6.19
N LEU A 106 -5.82 -22.15 6.27
CA LEU A 106 -5.89 -23.50 5.75
C LEU A 106 -6.73 -24.45 6.61
N SER A 107 -7.08 -24.05 7.84
CA SER A 107 -7.88 -24.88 8.75
C SER A 107 -9.32 -25.10 8.26
N ALA A 108 -9.82 -24.18 7.44
CA ALA A 108 -11.15 -24.25 6.84
C ALA A 108 -11.20 -25.11 5.56
N LEU A 109 -10.07 -25.54 5.03
CA LEU A 109 -10.02 -26.30 3.78
C LEU A 109 -10.53 -27.72 3.98
N ARG A 110 -11.39 -28.16 3.08
CA ARG A 110 -11.91 -29.54 3.04
C ARG A 110 -12.15 -29.99 1.62
N TRP A 111 -11.98 -31.27 1.39
CA TRP A 111 -12.41 -31.94 0.16
C TRP A 111 -13.87 -32.36 0.23
N GLN A 112 -14.59 -32.17 -0.85
CA GLN A 112 -15.95 -32.64 -1.04
C GLN A 112 -15.96 -34.00 -1.77
#